data_00c44ca3cd3b33289245021d309d8290
#
_entry.id   00c44ca3cd3b33289245021d309d8290
#
_cell.length_a   1.000
_cell.length_b   1.000
_cell.length_c   1.000
_cell.angle_alpha   90.00
_cell.angle_beta   90.00
_cell.angle_gamma   90.00
#
_symmetry.space_group_name_H-M   'P 1'
#
loop_
_entity.id
_entity.type
_entity.pdbx_description
1 polymer ?
#
loop_
_entity_poly.entity_id
_entity_poly.type
_entity_poly.pdbx_seq_one_letter_code
_entity_poly.pdbx_strand_id
1 'polypeptide(L)'
;MLLHSAIRGEVVEDRRGAIKNKTITMKNISLNIDKVTGFVTREQILALEPQVKRAQQALEEGTLPGNDFLGWLHLPSSITQEHLDDLKATAQTLRENCEVVVVAGIGGSYLGARAVIEALGNSFAWLVNDKSNPTILFAGNNIGEDYLAEMTEYLKDKKFG
;
A
#
# COMPACT_ATOMS: atom_id res chain seq x y z
N MET A 1 13.48 8.52 8.87
CA MET A 1 14.29 9.71 8.53
C MET A 1 14.05 10.25 7.11
N LEU A 2 13.66 9.44 6.13
CA LEU A 2 13.40 9.90 4.75
C LEU A 2 12.01 10.53 4.53
N LEU A 3 10.98 10.15 5.28
CA LEU A 3 9.65 10.79 5.23
C LEU A 3 9.63 12.17 5.92
N HIS A 4 10.46 12.36 6.96
CA HIS A 4 10.51 13.60 7.74
C HIS A 4 11.10 14.79 6.97
N SER A 5 11.96 14.54 5.99
CA SER A 5 12.53 15.59 5.14
C SER A 5 11.62 16.01 3.97
N ALA A 6 10.63 15.18 3.62
CA ALA A 6 9.73 15.45 2.50
C ALA A 6 8.55 16.37 2.85
N ILE A 7 8.26 16.56 4.15
CA ILE A 7 7.11 17.37 4.62
C ILE A 7 7.50 18.82 4.96
N ARG A 8 8.80 19.13 5.08
CA ARG A 8 9.25 20.52 5.23
C ARG A 8 9.19 21.27 3.89
N GLY A 9 7.98 21.59 3.50
CA GLY A 9 7.79 22.50 2.40
C GLY A 9 8.17 23.93 2.80
N GLU A 10 9.29 24.46 2.33
CA GLU A 10 9.61 25.89 2.44
C GLU A 10 8.59 26.72 1.64
N VAL A 11 8.09 27.78 2.27
CA VAL A 11 7.27 28.80 1.57
C VAL A 11 8.22 29.68 0.78
N VAL A 12 8.20 29.59 -0.53
CA VAL A 12 8.92 30.51 -1.41
C VAL A 12 7.96 31.61 -1.85
N GLU A 13 8.14 32.81 -1.32
CA GLU A 13 7.46 34.02 -1.82
C GLU A 13 8.17 34.54 -3.08
N ASP A 14 7.40 34.75 -4.15
CA ASP A 14 7.87 35.52 -5.30
C ASP A 14 7.90 37.03 -4.94
N ARG A 15 8.86 37.77 -5.47
CA ARG A 15 9.07 39.23 -5.25
C ARG A 15 7.85 40.12 -5.57
N ARG A 16 6.74 39.54 -6.03
CA ARG A 16 5.48 40.23 -6.37
C ARG A 16 4.31 39.87 -5.43
N GLY A 17 4.57 39.16 -4.34
CA GLY A 17 3.49 38.79 -3.40
C GLY A 17 2.46 37.78 -3.96
N ALA A 18 2.66 37.28 -5.16
CA ALA A 18 1.78 36.27 -5.73
C ALA A 18 2.13 34.90 -5.13
N ILE A 19 1.20 34.37 -4.33
CA ILE A 19 1.33 33.03 -3.78
C ILE A 19 1.21 32.04 -4.94
N LYS A 20 2.33 31.52 -5.42
CA LYS A 20 2.32 30.40 -6.37
C LYS A 20 1.78 29.17 -5.67
N ASN A 21 0.89 28.46 -6.33
CA ASN A 21 0.39 27.16 -5.86
C ASN A 21 1.56 26.27 -5.54
N LYS A 22 1.75 25.95 -4.24
CA LYS A 22 2.83 25.08 -3.81
C LYS A 22 2.42 23.66 -4.08
N THR A 23 2.95 23.10 -5.16
CA THR A 23 2.92 21.66 -5.40
C THR A 23 3.90 21.02 -4.42
N ILE A 24 3.41 20.19 -3.52
CA ILE A 24 4.28 19.33 -2.69
C ILE A 24 4.79 18.25 -3.63
N THR A 25 6.04 18.36 -4.05
CA THR A 25 6.67 17.38 -4.91
C THR A 25 7.54 16.45 -4.06
N MET A 26 7.07 15.25 -3.80
CA MET A 26 7.96 14.13 -3.54
C MET A 26 8.55 13.73 -4.90
N LYS A 27 9.75 13.20 -4.97
CA LYS A 27 10.56 13.04 -6.20
C LYS A 27 9.79 12.51 -7.44
N ASN A 28 8.63 11.86 -7.27
CA ASN A 28 7.79 11.32 -8.33
C ASN A 28 6.28 11.43 -8.05
N ILE A 29 5.85 12.15 -6.99
CA ILE A 29 4.44 12.28 -6.62
C ILE A 29 4.16 13.74 -6.34
N SER A 30 3.10 14.30 -6.96
CA SER A 30 2.64 15.67 -6.71
C SER A 30 1.18 15.66 -6.29
N LEU A 31 0.82 16.54 -5.36
CA LEU A 31 -0.56 16.79 -4.96
C LEU A 31 -1.05 18.10 -5.60
N ASN A 32 -2.07 18.02 -6.46
CA ASN A 32 -2.75 19.18 -7.03
C ASN A 32 -4.09 19.37 -6.32
N ILE A 33 -4.27 20.50 -5.65
CA ILE A 33 -5.48 20.87 -4.92
C ILE A 33 -6.30 21.96 -5.62
N ASP A 34 -6.01 22.34 -6.85
CA ASP A 34 -6.67 23.45 -7.53
C ASP A 34 -8.18 23.25 -7.66
N LYS A 35 -8.63 22.01 -7.83
CA LYS A 35 -10.06 21.69 -7.93
C LYS A 35 -10.82 21.72 -6.60
N VAL A 36 -10.13 21.79 -5.47
CA VAL A 36 -10.73 21.84 -4.13
C VAL A 36 -11.10 23.27 -3.76
N THR A 37 -10.41 24.27 -4.33
CA THR A 37 -10.57 25.69 -3.98
C THR A 37 -11.94 26.29 -4.34
N GLY A 38 -12.77 25.58 -5.11
CA GLY A 38 -14.17 25.94 -5.33
C GLY A 38 -15.10 25.65 -4.14
N PHE A 39 -14.65 24.80 -3.19
CA PHE A 39 -15.44 24.37 -2.03
C PHE A 39 -14.86 24.87 -0.71
N VAL A 40 -13.55 24.92 -0.58
CA VAL A 40 -12.82 25.43 0.59
C VAL A 40 -11.75 26.41 0.15
N THR A 41 -11.57 27.46 0.93
CA THR A 41 -10.52 28.42 0.62
C THR A 41 -9.16 27.91 1.08
N ARG A 42 -8.11 28.49 0.52
CA ARG A 42 -6.75 28.17 0.93
C ARG A 42 -6.49 28.50 2.39
N GLU A 43 -7.03 29.61 2.85
CA GLU A 43 -6.92 30.06 4.24
C GLU A 43 -7.56 29.07 5.20
N GLN A 44 -8.72 28.50 4.83
CA GLN A 44 -9.37 27.44 5.60
C GLN A 44 -8.50 26.18 5.68
N ILE A 45 -7.87 25.80 4.59
CA ILE A 45 -6.93 24.65 4.57
C ILE A 45 -5.73 24.93 5.47
N LEU A 46 -5.11 26.10 5.35
CA LEU A 46 -3.94 26.48 6.15
C LEU A 46 -4.26 26.64 7.63
N ALA A 47 -5.47 27.05 7.98
CA ALA A 47 -5.93 27.15 9.37
C ALA A 47 -5.94 25.79 10.10
N LEU A 48 -5.96 24.68 9.38
CA LEU A 48 -5.87 23.32 9.95
C LEU A 48 -4.43 22.91 10.31
N GLU A 49 -3.40 23.64 9.83
CA GLU A 49 -2.00 23.26 10.03
C GLU A 49 -1.64 22.99 11.51
N PRO A 50 -2.03 23.81 12.50
CA PRO A 50 -1.70 23.53 13.90
C PRO A 50 -2.37 22.25 14.41
N GLN A 51 -3.58 21.94 13.93
CA GLN A 51 -4.29 20.72 14.30
C GLN A 51 -3.62 19.48 13.71
N VAL A 52 -3.23 19.55 12.43
CA VAL A 52 -2.52 18.47 11.75
C VAL A 52 -1.17 18.18 12.43
N LYS A 53 -0.42 19.23 12.77
CA LYS A 53 0.86 19.07 13.49
C LYS A 53 0.70 18.38 14.85
N ARG A 54 -0.32 18.78 15.62
CA ARG A 54 -0.60 18.12 16.91
C ARG A 54 -1.00 16.66 16.74
N ALA A 55 -1.83 16.36 15.74
CA ALA A 55 -2.26 15.00 15.47
C ALA A 55 -1.08 14.13 15.00
N GLN A 56 -0.21 14.66 14.15
CA GLN A 56 1.00 13.96 13.72
C GLN A 56 1.94 13.67 14.89
N GLN A 57 2.20 14.67 15.74
CA GLN A 57 3.04 14.49 16.90
C GLN A 57 2.47 13.41 17.84
N ALA A 58 1.17 13.47 18.13
CA ALA A 58 0.51 12.49 18.98
C ALA A 58 0.54 11.06 18.39
N LEU A 59 0.47 10.93 17.06
CA LEU A 59 0.65 9.66 16.36
C LEU A 59 2.07 9.12 16.52
N GLU A 60 3.08 9.97 16.30
CA GLU A 60 4.49 9.59 16.41
C GLU A 60 4.89 9.22 17.85
N GLU A 61 4.33 9.91 18.84
CA GLU A 61 4.56 9.67 20.26
C GLU A 61 3.69 8.55 20.86
N GLY A 62 2.67 8.10 20.14
CA GLY A 62 1.74 7.07 20.62
C GLY A 62 0.91 7.52 21.83
N THR A 63 0.53 8.79 21.90
CA THR A 63 -0.12 9.37 23.09
C THR A 63 -1.66 9.38 23.03
N LEU A 64 -2.25 8.96 21.90
CA LEU A 64 -3.70 8.90 21.72
C LEU A 64 -4.25 7.48 21.85
N PRO A 65 -5.57 7.33 22.11
CA PRO A 65 -6.23 6.03 22.06
C PRO A 65 -5.97 5.30 20.74
N GLY A 66 -5.68 4.01 20.81
CA GLY A 66 -5.31 3.21 19.64
C GLY A 66 -3.80 3.09 19.40
N ASN A 67 -2.98 3.59 20.31
CA ASN A 67 -1.52 3.47 20.26
C ASN A 67 -1.02 2.03 20.19
N ASP A 68 -1.78 1.06 20.69
CA ASP A 68 -1.47 -0.39 20.59
C ASP A 68 -1.46 -0.89 19.13
N PHE A 69 -2.04 -0.13 18.20
CA PHE A 69 -2.15 -0.49 16.78
C PHE A 69 -1.21 0.29 15.85
N LEU A 70 -0.11 0.84 16.37
CA LEU A 70 0.85 1.66 15.61
C LEU A 70 2.04 0.88 15.01
N GLY A 71 2.02 -0.45 15.04
CA GLY A 71 3.11 -1.27 14.49
C GLY A 71 3.43 -0.98 13.02
N TRP A 72 2.48 -0.49 12.25
CA TRP A 72 2.65 -0.12 10.85
C TRP A 72 3.45 1.18 10.63
N LEU A 73 3.49 2.08 11.62
CA LEU A 73 4.01 3.45 11.47
C LEU A 73 5.50 3.47 11.05
N HIS A 74 6.29 2.59 11.65
CA HIS A 74 7.72 2.49 11.38
C HIS A 74 8.10 1.22 10.60
N LEU A 75 7.12 0.40 10.20
CA LEU A 75 7.36 -0.86 9.53
C LEU A 75 8.28 -0.74 8.30
N PRO A 76 8.10 0.23 7.38
CA PRO A 76 8.98 0.32 6.21
C PRO A 76 10.45 0.57 6.53
N SER A 77 10.74 1.23 7.66
CA SER A 77 12.11 1.52 8.10
C SER A 77 12.70 0.45 9.02
N SER A 78 11.88 -0.49 9.49
CA SER A 78 12.31 -1.61 10.34
C SER A 78 12.59 -2.90 9.58
N ILE A 79 12.34 -2.93 8.26
CA ILE A 79 12.63 -4.09 7.41
C ILE A 79 14.14 -4.27 7.30
N THR A 80 14.63 -5.41 7.76
CA THR A 80 16.05 -5.78 7.70
C THR A 80 16.34 -6.65 6.48
N GLN A 81 17.63 -6.83 6.17
CA GLN A 81 18.05 -7.77 5.13
C GLN A 81 17.65 -9.21 5.49
N GLU A 82 17.70 -9.59 6.76
CA GLU A 82 17.26 -10.90 7.25
C GLU A 82 15.77 -11.16 6.95
N HIS A 83 14.89 -10.17 7.23
CA HIS A 83 13.48 -10.26 6.86
C HIS A 83 13.28 -10.47 5.34
N LEU A 84 14.07 -9.74 4.53
CA LEU A 84 13.99 -9.89 3.07
C LEU A 84 14.47 -11.26 2.60
N ASP A 85 15.48 -11.81 3.22
CA ASP A 85 16.03 -13.11 2.86
C ASP A 85 15.09 -14.25 3.28
N ASP A 86 14.43 -14.14 4.44
CA ASP A 86 13.38 -15.07 4.87
C ASP A 86 12.17 -15.06 3.91
N LEU A 87 11.70 -13.86 3.52
CA LEU A 87 10.64 -13.73 2.53
C LEU A 87 11.00 -14.35 1.18
N LYS A 88 12.25 -14.17 0.72
CA LYS A 88 12.73 -14.79 -0.52
C LYS A 88 12.80 -16.31 -0.41
N ALA A 89 13.27 -16.84 0.71
CA ALA A 89 13.33 -18.28 0.96
C ALA A 89 11.93 -18.91 0.94
N THR A 90 10.97 -18.27 1.62
CA THR A 90 9.56 -18.69 1.61
C THR A 90 8.98 -18.65 0.19
N ALA A 91 9.20 -17.57 -0.54
CA ALA A 91 8.73 -17.43 -1.92
C ALA A 91 9.35 -18.49 -2.84
N GLN A 92 10.62 -18.85 -2.63
CA GLN A 92 11.29 -19.90 -3.38
C GLN A 92 10.70 -21.28 -3.08
N THR A 93 10.43 -21.57 -1.82
CA THR A 93 9.76 -22.81 -1.38
C THR A 93 8.40 -22.98 -2.07
N LEU A 94 7.60 -21.89 -2.12
CA LEU A 94 6.31 -21.90 -2.80
C LEU A 94 6.46 -22.15 -4.31
N ARG A 95 7.44 -21.53 -4.97
CA ARG A 95 7.71 -21.74 -6.40
C ARG A 95 8.09 -23.18 -6.72
N GLU A 96 8.85 -23.81 -5.87
CA GLU A 96 9.35 -25.18 -6.08
C GLU A 96 8.27 -26.24 -5.81
N ASN A 97 7.33 -25.97 -4.91
CA ASN A 97 6.40 -26.96 -4.42
C ASN A 97 4.95 -26.74 -4.87
N CYS A 98 4.58 -25.56 -5.36
CA CYS A 98 3.21 -25.24 -5.70
C CYS A 98 3.03 -24.86 -7.17
N GLU A 99 1.97 -25.34 -7.79
CA GLU A 99 1.45 -24.84 -9.07
C GLU A 99 0.52 -23.65 -8.86
N VAL A 100 -0.12 -23.60 -7.68
CA VAL A 100 -1.08 -22.58 -7.27
C VAL A 100 -0.79 -22.14 -5.84
N VAL A 101 -0.86 -20.86 -5.57
CA VAL A 101 -0.88 -20.30 -4.21
C VAL A 101 -2.22 -19.63 -3.97
N VAL A 102 -2.91 -20.01 -2.90
CA VAL A 102 -4.22 -19.43 -2.53
C VAL A 102 -4.02 -18.45 -1.39
N VAL A 103 -4.32 -17.20 -1.64
CA VAL A 103 -4.33 -16.15 -0.61
C VAL A 103 -5.73 -16.04 -0.02
N ALA A 104 -5.92 -16.61 1.17
CA ALA A 104 -7.19 -16.54 1.89
C ALA A 104 -7.24 -15.28 2.76
N GLY A 105 -8.15 -14.37 2.45
CA GLY A 105 -8.27 -13.12 3.20
C GLY A 105 -9.37 -12.20 2.68
N ILE A 106 -9.70 -11.20 3.49
CA ILE A 106 -10.69 -10.17 3.18
C ILE A 106 -10.12 -8.79 3.53
N GLY A 107 -10.51 -7.75 2.80
CA GLY A 107 -10.10 -6.38 3.04
C GLY A 107 -8.58 -6.21 3.03
N GLY A 108 -8.03 -5.60 4.09
CA GLY A 108 -6.60 -5.34 4.22
C GLY A 108 -5.71 -6.58 4.22
N SER A 109 -6.25 -7.74 4.56
CA SER A 109 -5.48 -8.99 4.60
C SER A 109 -5.08 -9.52 3.22
N TYR A 110 -5.70 -9.05 2.13
CA TYR A 110 -5.33 -9.47 0.78
C TYR A 110 -5.15 -8.31 -0.22
N LEU A 111 -5.83 -7.16 -0.03
CA LEU A 111 -5.85 -6.08 -1.02
C LEU A 111 -4.45 -5.49 -1.29
N GLY A 112 -3.62 -5.38 -0.26
CA GLY A 112 -2.25 -4.87 -0.42
C GLY A 112 -1.40 -5.79 -1.30
N ALA A 113 -1.41 -7.09 -1.02
CA ALA A 113 -0.71 -8.09 -1.83
C ALA A 113 -1.26 -8.12 -3.26
N ARG A 114 -2.59 -8.12 -3.42
CA ARG A 114 -3.25 -8.11 -4.73
C ARG A 114 -2.88 -6.89 -5.55
N ALA A 115 -2.89 -5.70 -4.96
CA ALA A 115 -2.52 -4.47 -5.64
C ALA A 115 -1.10 -4.53 -6.23
N VAL A 116 -0.13 -5.05 -5.46
CA VAL A 116 1.25 -5.19 -5.91
C VAL A 116 1.37 -6.27 -7.00
N ILE A 117 0.73 -7.42 -6.82
CA ILE A 117 0.74 -8.50 -7.80
C ILE A 117 0.15 -8.04 -9.13
N GLU A 118 -1.00 -7.38 -9.12
CA GLU A 118 -1.65 -6.87 -10.35
C GLU A 118 -0.87 -5.72 -10.99
N ALA A 119 -0.25 -4.84 -10.21
CA ALA A 119 0.53 -3.72 -10.74
C ALA A 119 1.85 -4.14 -11.38
N LEU A 120 2.49 -5.19 -10.87
CA LEU A 120 3.81 -5.65 -11.33
C LEU A 120 3.75 -6.91 -12.19
N GLY A 121 2.63 -7.62 -12.15
CA GLY A 121 2.43 -8.85 -12.91
C GLY A 121 2.06 -8.61 -14.36
N ASN A 122 2.12 -9.67 -15.16
CA ASN A 122 1.58 -9.65 -16.51
C ASN A 122 0.06 -9.87 -16.46
N SER A 123 -0.71 -8.90 -16.97
CA SER A 123 -2.19 -8.97 -17.00
C SER A 123 -2.74 -10.19 -17.75
N PHE A 124 -1.92 -10.82 -18.59
CA PHE A 124 -2.26 -12.02 -19.36
C PHE A 124 -1.52 -13.26 -18.85
N ALA A 125 -0.98 -13.23 -17.63
CA ALA A 125 -0.22 -14.37 -17.07
C ALA A 125 -1.01 -15.69 -17.11
N TRP A 126 -2.33 -15.64 -16.93
CA TRP A 126 -3.22 -16.80 -17.01
C TRP A 126 -3.38 -17.41 -18.40
N LEU A 127 -3.00 -16.68 -19.47
CA LEU A 127 -2.96 -17.15 -20.85
C LEU A 127 -1.57 -17.66 -21.26
N VAL A 128 -0.53 -17.25 -20.55
CA VAL A 128 0.84 -17.61 -20.85
C VAL A 128 1.16 -18.93 -20.16
N ASN A 129 1.65 -19.90 -20.89
CA ASN A 129 2.04 -21.20 -20.33
C ASN A 129 3.43 -21.14 -19.68
N ASP A 130 3.67 -20.09 -18.90
CA ASP A 130 4.88 -19.90 -18.11
C ASP A 130 4.69 -20.51 -16.73
N LYS A 131 5.40 -21.58 -16.44
CA LYS A 131 5.36 -22.30 -15.17
C LYS A 131 6.46 -21.87 -14.19
N SER A 132 7.14 -20.77 -14.47
CA SER A 132 8.23 -20.27 -13.60
C SER A 132 7.73 -19.75 -12.25
N ASN A 133 6.46 -19.37 -12.17
CA ASN A 133 5.80 -18.92 -10.95
C ASN A 133 4.44 -19.61 -10.79
N PRO A 134 4.01 -19.90 -9.55
CA PRO A 134 2.69 -20.43 -9.29
C PRO A 134 1.61 -19.39 -9.65
N THR A 135 0.44 -19.89 -10.05
CA THR A 135 -0.74 -19.05 -10.22
C THR A 135 -1.22 -18.58 -8.85
N ILE A 136 -1.50 -17.28 -8.70
CA ILE A 136 -2.03 -16.74 -7.45
C ILE A 136 -3.55 -16.63 -7.56
N LEU A 137 -4.26 -17.25 -6.64
CA LEU A 137 -5.71 -17.15 -6.49
C LEU A 137 -6.06 -16.47 -5.17
N PHE A 138 -7.21 -15.81 -5.12
CA PHE A 138 -7.69 -15.14 -3.91
C PHE A 138 -9.00 -15.76 -3.45
N ALA A 139 -9.10 -16.10 -2.15
CA ALA A 139 -10.28 -16.68 -1.51
C ALA A 139 -10.71 -15.86 -0.28
N GLY A 140 -11.99 -15.90 0.08
CA GLY A 140 -12.54 -15.23 1.26
C GLY A 140 -12.90 -13.75 1.05
N ASN A 141 -12.65 -13.21 -0.14
CA ASN A 141 -13.00 -11.83 -0.50
C ASN A 141 -14.44 -11.67 -0.97
N ASN A 142 -15.16 -12.76 -1.13
CA ASN A 142 -16.59 -12.81 -1.42
C ASN A 142 -17.25 -13.95 -0.62
N ILE A 143 -18.58 -13.97 -0.61
CA ILE A 143 -19.40 -14.99 0.08
C ILE A 143 -20.10 -15.93 -0.91
N GLY A 144 -19.74 -15.91 -2.18
CA GLY A 144 -20.35 -16.73 -3.22
C GLY A 144 -19.93 -18.19 -3.08
N GLU A 145 -20.88 -19.09 -2.89
CA GLU A 145 -20.64 -20.53 -2.80
C GLU A 145 -20.07 -21.08 -4.11
N ASP A 146 -20.57 -20.62 -5.24
CA ASP A 146 -20.16 -21.08 -6.56
C ASP A 146 -18.67 -20.86 -6.80
N TYR A 147 -18.17 -19.66 -6.46
CA TYR A 147 -16.75 -19.34 -6.60
C TYR A 147 -15.86 -20.29 -5.77
N LEU A 148 -16.29 -20.59 -4.54
CA LEU A 148 -15.52 -21.49 -3.67
C LEU A 148 -15.58 -22.93 -4.18
N ALA A 149 -16.75 -23.38 -4.66
CA ALA A 149 -16.93 -24.71 -5.22
C ALA A 149 -16.08 -24.89 -6.48
N GLU A 150 -16.11 -23.92 -7.40
CA GLU A 150 -15.31 -23.93 -8.64
C GLU A 150 -13.79 -23.91 -8.35
N MET A 151 -13.35 -23.10 -7.37
CA MET A 151 -11.96 -23.06 -6.95
C MET A 151 -11.53 -24.41 -6.35
N THR A 152 -12.37 -24.99 -5.49
CA THR A 152 -12.10 -26.29 -4.86
C THR A 152 -11.99 -27.39 -5.92
N GLU A 153 -12.87 -27.39 -6.92
CA GLU A 153 -12.81 -28.33 -8.04
C GLU A 153 -11.52 -28.16 -8.85
N TYR A 154 -11.14 -26.90 -9.16
CA TYR A 154 -9.90 -26.59 -9.88
C TYR A 154 -8.64 -27.07 -9.14
N LEU A 155 -8.65 -27.01 -7.81
CA LEU A 155 -7.50 -27.34 -6.98
C LEU A 155 -7.31 -28.86 -6.73
N LYS A 156 -8.30 -29.70 -7.02
CA LYS A 156 -8.26 -31.15 -6.70
C LYS A 156 -7.00 -31.86 -7.20
N ASP A 157 -6.56 -31.51 -8.42
CA ASP A 157 -5.41 -32.13 -9.07
C ASP A 157 -4.17 -31.22 -9.12
N LYS A 158 -4.14 -30.19 -8.29
CA LYS A 158 -3.05 -29.21 -8.22
C LYS A 158 -2.24 -29.33 -6.94
N LYS A 159 -0.94 -29.09 -7.07
CA LYS A 159 -0.12 -28.82 -5.89
C LYS A 159 -0.34 -27.37 -5.51
N PHE A 160 -1.01 -27.13 -4.40
CA PHE A 160 -1.27 -25.79 -3.92
C PHE A 160 -0.80 -25.58 -2.47
N GLY A 161 -0.56 -24.33 -2.08
CA GLY A 161 -0.19 -23.89 -0.75
C GLY A 161 -0.92 -22.61 -0.34
#